data_3b8ebeb193388de6eafdd46f04e8a142
#
_entry.id   3b8ebeb193388de6eafdd46f04e8a142
#
_cell.length_a   1.000
_cell.length_b   1.000
_cell.length_c   1.000
_cell.angle_alpha   90.00
_cell.angle_beta   90.00
_cell.angle_gamma   90.00
#
_symmetry.space_group_name_H-M   'P 1'
#
loop_
_entity.id
_entity.type
_entity.pdbx_description
1 polymer ?
#
loop_
_entity_poly.entity_id
_entity_poly.type
_entity_poly.pdbx_seq_one_letter_code
_entity_poly.pdbx_strand_id
1 'polypeptide(L)'
;LCAEADDPFVECTTQVVSIPAPVPVPVAAPTDTTRVSLKQFSLLGNLDAVRQYAVEATPLLGSLALKGQFTVLYANSNVGKTLITLHLVKEAIATNRIAAADVIYVNVDDGSDGILVKGEIAEQLGFHELAIGYQGFTLENFKSAVNTMIATRTASGTLLILDTIKKFTDVTNKTESSAFAELMRKFTAVGGSVVALAHTNKNRNLAGKVVQGGTSDIPQDADCTYTIDAKDQGGERIVTFENTKARGPVPRVVQYAYSLKEKNYPKLLSTVREITVDEVSFDFEVVPEENPEDRIIRAFKEVIGSGVSGKTELMESVRTITQFSRKKLSDAHDRYCGSDPKRHHWNFK
;
A
#
# COMPACT_ATOMS: atom_id res chain seq x y z
N LEU A 1 -7.68 -51.59 -65.13
CA LEU A 1 -8.59 -52.67 -64.81
C LEU A 1 -9.48 -52.20 -63.66
N CYS A 2 -10.78 -52.12 -64.01
CA CYS A 2 -11.86 -51.74 -63.13
C CYS A 2 -12.12 -52.81 -62.05
N ALA A 3 -12.60 -52.40 -60.90
CA ALA A 3 -13.62 -53.03 -60.08
C ALA A 3 -13.94 -52.01 -58.96
N GLU A 4 -14.97 -51.36 -59.04
CA GLU A 4 -16.32 -51.55 -58.53
C GLU A 4 -16.45 -51.41 -57.01
N ALA A 5 -17.27 -50.47 -56.69
CA ALA A 5 -17.77 -50.06 -55.38
C ALA A 5 -18.49 -51.20 -54.66
N ASP A 6 -18.41 -51.22 -53.35
CA ASP A 6 -19.49 -51.70 -52.50
C ASP A 6 -19.57 -50.82 -51.26
N ASP A 7 -20.69 -50.13 -51.19
CA ASP A 7 -21.16 -49.39 -50.04
C ASP A 7 -21.97 -50.37 -49.16
N PRO A 8 -21.74 -50.47 -47.89
CA PRO A 8 -22.74 -50.93 -46.96
C PRO A 8 -23.12 -49.82 -45.98
N PHE A 9 -24.22 -49.18 -46.20
CA PHE A 9 -24.98 -48.52 -45.15
C PHE A 9 -25.22 -49.47 -44.00
N VAL A 10 -24.49 -49.31 -42.94
CA VAL A 10 -24.80 -49.94 -41.63
C VAL A 10 -25.76 -49.00 -40.93
N GLU A 11 -27.01 -49.35 -40.89
CA GLU A 11 -28.02 -48.72 -40.02
C GLU A 11 -27.58 -48.87 -38.55
N CYS A 12 -27.11 -47.78 -37.97
CA CYS A 12 -26.86 -47.70 -36.55
C CYS A 12 -28.19 -47.44 -35.83
N THR A 13 -28.85 -48.52 -35.39
CA THR A 13 -30.03 -48.42 -34.52
C THR A 13 -29.58 -47.88 -33.15
N THR A 14 -29.77 -46.62 -32.97
CA THR A 14 -29.60 -45.96 -31.66
C THR A 14 -30.69 -46.49 -30.69
N GLN A 15 -30.33 -47.39 -29.83
CA GLN A 15 -31.17 -47.71 -28.67
C GLN A 15 -31.15 -46.48 -27.74
N VAL A 16 -32.31 -45.78 -27.73
CA VAL A 16 -32.55 -44.72 -26.73
C VAL A 16 -32.74 -45.43 -25.37
N VAL A 17 -31.70 -45.41 -24.55
CA VAL A 17 -31.82 -45.78 -23.14
C VAL A 17 -32.55 -44.65 -22.44
N SER A 18 -33.83 -44.86 -22.15
CA SER A 18 -34.61 -43.93 -21.34
C SER A 18 -34.03 -43.90 -19.92
N ILE A 19 -33.38 -42.76 -19.62
CA ILE A 19 -32.95 -42.46 -18.24
C ILE A 19 -34.23 -42.18 -17.43
N PRO A 20 -34.55 -42.92 -16.38
CA PRO A 20 -35.70 -42.63 -15.56
C PRO A 20 -35.57 -41.21 -14.95
N ALA A 21 -36.64 -40.44 -15.03
CA ALA A 21 -36.72 -39.12 -14.46
C ALA A 21 -36.32 -39.16 -12.96
N PRO A 22 -35.53 -38.20 -12.47
CA PRO A 22 -35.18 -38.18 -11.06
C PRO A 22 -36.46 -38.09 -10.22
N VAL A 23 -36.62 -39.03 -9.31
CA VAL A 23 -37.70 -39.02 -8.32
C VAL A 23 -37.58 -37.72 -7.52
N PRO A 24 -38.61 -36.87 -7.41
CA PRO A 24 -38.55 -35.66 -6.62
C PRO A 24 -38.30 -36.06 -5.16
N VAL A 25 -37.11 -35.72 -4.67
CA VAL A 25 -36.80 -35.80 -3.24
C VAL A 25 -37.76 -34.84 -2.55
N PRO A 26 -38.53 -35.23 -1.55
CA PRO A 26 -39.41 -34.32 -0.83
C PRO A 26 -38.51 -33.24 -0.20
N VAL A 27 -38.62 -32.03 -0.71
CA VAL A 27 -38.07 -30.85 -0.07
C VAL A 27 -38.82 -30.72 1.24
N ALA A 28 -38.19 -31.08 2.34
CA ALA A 28 -38.72 -30.82 3.67
C ALA A 28 -39.05 -29.32 3.72
N ALA A 29 -40.31 -29.01 4.01
CA ALA A 29 -40.75 -27.63 4.20
C ALA A 29 -39.83 -27.00 5.25
N PRO A 30 -39.40 -25.73 5.06
CA PRO A 30 -38.59 -25.04 6.03
C PRO A 30 -39.40 -24.86 7.29
N THR A 31 -39.19 -25.74 8.23
CA THR A 31 -39.67 -25.57 9.59
C THR A 31 -38.74 -24.59 10.28
N ASP A 32 -39.34 -23.55 10.77
CA ASP A 32 -38.82 -22.60 11.70
C ASP A 32 -38.05 -21.43 11.07
N THR A 33 -38.66 -20.25 11.15
CA THR A 33 -38.02 -18.94 11.04
C THR A 33 -36.95 -18.83 12.13
N THR A 34 -35.80 -19.44 11.88
CA THR A 34 -34.64 -19.32 12.77
C THR A 34 -34.29 -17.85 12.84
N ARG A 35 -34.53 -17.19 13.95
CA ARG A 35 -34.07 -15.84 14.23
C ARG A 35 -32.59 -15.83 13.93
N VAL A 36 -32.20 -15.14 12.85
CA VAL A 36 -30.78 -14.93 12.50
C VAL A 36 -30.11 -14.31 13.72
N SER A 37 -29.18 -14.99 14.33
CA SER A 37 -28.46 -14.53 15.50
C SER A 37 -27.01 -14.29 15.11
N LEU A 38 -26.42 -13.17 15.53
CA LEU A 38 -25.00 -12.89 15.32
C LEU A 38 -24.11 -13.96 15.96
N LYS A 39 -24.61 -14.75 16.91
CA LYS A 39 -23.88 -15.87 17.52
C LYS A 39 -23.48 -16.94 16.50
N GLN A 40 -24.22 -17.12 15.41
CA GLN A 40 -23.89 -18.08 14.34
C GLN A 40 -22.57 -17.72 13.61
N PHE A 41 -22.14 -16.44 13.67
CA PHE A 41 -20.87 -15.96 13.11
C PHE A 41 -19.75 -15.94 14.16
N SER A 42 -19.99 -16.45 15.37
CA SER A 42 -19.01 -16.45 16.45
C SER A 42 -17.85 -17.39 16.14
N LEU A 43 -16.64 -16.91 16.41
CA LEU A 43 -15.42 -17.72 16.36
C LEU A 43 -15.25 -18.62 17.59
N LEU A 44 -16.17 -18.56 18.57
CA LEU A 44 -16.12 -19.39 19.77
C LEU A 44 -16.21 -20.88 19.36
N GLY A 45 -15.17 -21.64 19.63
CA GLY A 45 -15.04 -23.04 19.21
C GLY A 45 -14.63 -23.26 17.75
N ASN A 46 -14.42 -22.19 16.94
CA ASN A 46 -14.09 -22.25 15.51
C ASN A 46 -12.76 -21.54 15.17
N LEU A 47 -11.85 -21.40 16.13
CA LEU A 47 -10.57 -20.71 15.94
C LEU A 47 -9.62 -21.44 14.99
N ASP A 48 -9.78 -22.73 14.75
CA ASP A 48 -8.87 -23.48 13.87
C ASP A 48 -8.92 -22.99 12.43
N ALA A 49 -10.10 -22.59 11.95
CA ALA A 49 -10.24 -21.96 10.64
C ALA A 49 -9.46 -20.62 10.53
N VAL A 50 -9.33 -19.89 11.64
CA VAL A 50 -8.53 -18.65 11.68
C VAL A 50 -7.04 -18.98 11.78
N ARG A 51 -6.66 -19.95 12.62
CA ARG A 51 -5.26 -20.38 12.81
C ARG A 51 -4.61 -20.85 11.52
N GLN A 52 -5.38 -21.50 10.64
CA GLN A 52 -4.90 -21.98 9.35
C GLN A 52 -4.35 -20.85 8.46
N TYR A 53 -4.88 -19.63 8.59
CA TYR A 53 -4.49 -18.46 7.77
C TYR A 53 -3.81 -17.35 8.58
N ALA A 54 -3.69 -17.53 9.89
CA ALA A 54 -2.96 -16.60 10.73
C ALA A 54 -1.47 -16.68 10.40
N VAL A 55 -0.93 -15.58 9.89
CA VAL A 55 0.49 -15.43 9.59
C VAL A 55 1.13 -14.64 10.73
N GLU A 56 2.20 -15.19 11.30
CA GLU A 56 3.01 -14.45 12.25
C GLU A 56 3.66 -13.25 11.57
N ALA A 57 3.51 -12.06 12.17
CA ALA A 57 4.02 -10.81 11.65
C ALA A 57 5.55 -10.72 11.81
N THR A 58 6.27 -11.58 11.10
CA THR A 58 7.74 -11.61 11.05
C THR A 58 8.27 -10.71 9.93
N PRO A 59 9.53 -10.19 10.04
CA PRO A 59 10.14 -9.37 8.99
C PRO A 59 10.15 -10.08 7.63
N LEU A 60 9.65 -9.38 6.59
CA LEU A 60 9.60 -9.84 5.22
C LEU A 60 10.56 -9.06 4.33
N LEU A 61 10.34 -7.75 4.18
CA LEU A 61 11.26 -6.88 3.43
C LEU A 61 12.04 -6.00 4.41
N GLY A 62 13.26 -6.41 4.71
CA GLY A 62 14.06 -5.77 5.76
C GLY A 62 13.29 -5.70 7.07
N SER A 63 13.40 -4.57 7.75
CA SER A 63 12.61 -4.22 8.93
C SER A 63 11.35 -3.40 8.59
N LEU A 64 11.10 -3.10 7.30
CA LEU A 64 10.05 -2.17 6.85
C LEU A 64 8.69 -2.84 6.68
N ALA A 65 8.64 -4.07 6.19
CA ALA A 65 7.39 -4.77 5.93
C ALA A 65 7.36 -6.14 6.62
N LEU A 66 6.24 -6.47 7.22
CA LEU A 66 6.01 -7.74 7.91
C LEU A 66 5.14 -8.66 7.06
N LYS A 67 5.30 -9.98 7.24
CA LYS A 67 4.44 -10.99 6.61
C LYS A 67 2.98 -10.79 7.02
N GLY A 68 2.07 -11.04 6.08
CA GLY A 68 0.63 -10.95 6.34
C GLY A 68 0.10 -9.52 6.51
N GLN A 69 0.88 -8.49 6.16
CA GLN A 69 0.50 -7.09 6.32
C GLN A 69 0.42 -6.32 5.00
N PHE A 70 -0.41 -5.28 5.01
CA PHE A 70 -0.48 -4.27 3.97
C PHE A 70 0.37 -3.06 4.38
N THR A 71 1.53 -2.90 3.73
CA THR A 71 2.49 -1.81 3.94
C THR A 71 2.44 -0.82 2.78
N VAL A 72 2.44 0.48 3.07
CA VAL A 72 2.47 1.53 2.03
C VAL A 72 3.68 2.45 2.23
N LEU A 73 4.44 2.64 1.16
CA LEU A 73 5.66 3.43 1.11
C LEU A 73 5.42 4.73 0.31
N TYR A 74 5.29 5.85 0.98
CA TYR A 74 5.03 7.18 0.39
C TYR A 74 6.33 7.92 0.13
N ALA A 75 6.62 8.26 -1.13
CA ALA A 75 7.80 9.02 -1.52
C ALA A 75 7.54 9.95 -2.70
N ASN A 76 8.32 10.99 -2.84
CA ASN A 76 8.44 11.74 -4.09
C ASN A 76 9.05 10.87 -5.20
N SER A 77 8.91 11.29 -6.44
CA SER A 77 9.59 10.64 -7.57
C SER A 77 11.11 10.71 -7.37
N ASN A 78 11.84 9.72 -7.87
CA ASN A 78 13.30 9.66 -7.87
C ASN A 78 14.01 9.67 -6.49
N VAL A 79 13.30 9.35 -5.43
CA VAL A 79 13.87 9.20 -4.06
C VAL A 79 14.58 7.85 -3.85
N GLY A 80 14.40 6.89 -4.76
CA GLY A 80 14.95 5.54 -4.62
C GLY A 80 13.98 4.50 -4.06
N LYS A 81 12.71 4.83 -3.94
CA LYS A 81 11.64 3.95 -3.43
C LYS A 81 11.66 2.57 -4.07
N THR A 82 11.55 2.49 -5.40
CA THR A 82 11.56 1.25 -6.17
C THR A 82 12.89 0.50 -6.05
N LEU A 83 14.02 1.22 -6.11
CA LEU A 83 15.36 0.65 -6.01
C LEU A 83 15.54 -0.10 -4.67
N ILE A 84 15.21 0.56 -3.57
CA ILE A 84 15.34 -0.02 -2.23
C ILE A 84 14.36 -1.18 -2.06
N THR A 85 13.12 -1.06 -2.56
CA THR A 85 12.15 -2.17 -2.51
C THR A 85 12.68 -3.42 -3.23
N LEU A 86 13.24 -3.28 -4.44
CA LEU A 86 13.84 -4.42 -5.17
C LEU A 86 15.07 -4.97 -4.48
N HIS A 87 15.91 -4.11 -3.85
CA HIS A 87 17.02 -4.58 -3.02
C HIS A 87 16.52 -5.45 -1.86
N LEU A 88 15.47 -5.02 -1.16
CA LEU A 88 14.89 -5.77 -0.06
C LEU A 88 14.23 -7.09 -0.51
N VAL A 89 13.65 -7.11 -1.72
CA VAL A 89 13.16 -8.36 -2.34
C VAL A 89 14.31 -9.33 -2.58
N LYS A 90 15.42 -8.85 -3.16
CA LYS A 90 16.62 -9.65 -3.36
C LYS A 90 17.14 -10.25 -2.05
N GLU A 91 17.21 -9.43 -0.99
CA GLU A 91 17.63 -9.91 0.34
C GLU A 91 16.64 -10.92 0.93
N ALA A 92 15.33 -10.67 0.81
CA ALA A 92 14.29 -11.56 1.34
C ALA A 92 14.36 -12.94 0.67
N ILE A 93 14.60 -13.00 -0.64
CA ILE A 93 14.80 -14.24 -1.39
C ILE A 93 16.10 -14.92 -0.95
N ALA A 94 17.21 -14.17 -0.91
CA ALA A 94 18.53 -14.71 -0.55
C ALA A 94 18.58 -15.25 0.90
N THR A 95 17.78 -14.69 1.80
CA THR A 95 17.69 -15.12 3.21
C THR A 95 16.53 -16.10 3.47
N ASN A 96 15.88 -16.62 2.42
CA ASN A 96 14.75 -17.54 2.50
C ASN A 96 13.57 -17.02 3.33
N ARG A 97 13.37 -15.69 3.42
CA ARG A 97 12.17 -15.11 4.04
C ARG A 97 10.94 -15.31 3.18
N ILE A 98 11.14 -15.42 1.86
CA ILE A 98 10.11 -15.72 0.87
C ILE A 98 10.72 -16.51 -0.28
N ALA A 99 9.96 -17.44 -0.89
CA ALA A 99 10.37 -18.07 -2.13
C ALA A 99 10.22 -17.07 -3.30
N ALA A 100 11.17 -17.07 -4.23
CA ALA A 100 11.13 -16.14 -5.36
C ALA A 100 9.82 -16.25 -6.16
N ALA A 101 9.34 -17.47 -6.40
CA ALA A 101 8.11 -17.75 -7.12
C ALA A 101 6.84 -17.18 -6.44
N ASP A 102 6.90 -16.82 -5.16
CA ASP A 102 5.79 -16.24 -4.42
C ASP A 102 5.81 -14.69 -4.43
N VAL A 103 6.81 -14.09 -5.08
CA VAL A 103 6.91 -12.63 -5.24
C VAL A 103 6.33 -12.22 -6.59
N ILE A 104 5.35 -11.32 -6.56
CA ILE A 104 4.70 -10.75 -7.74
C ILE A 104 4.89 -9.23 -7.71
N TYR A 105 5.76 -8.73 -8.57
CA TYR A 105 6.01 -7.30 -8.76
C TYR A 105 5.16 -6.78 -9.92
N VAL A 106 4.24 -5.87 -9.63
CA VAL A 106 3.32 -5.29 -10.62
C VAL A 106 3.82 -3.90 -10.99
N ASN A 107 4.47 -3.82 -12.13
CA ASN A 107 5.09 -2.63 -12.70
C ASN A 107 4.12 -1.94 -13.67
N VAL A 108 3.50 -0.86 -13.24
CA VAL A 108 2.53 -0.10 -14.04
C VAL A 108 2.91 1.38 -14.22
N ASP A 109 4.08 1.78 -13.77
CA ASP A 109 4.54 3.19 -13.84
C ASP A 109 5.69 3.39 -14.83
N ASP A 110 6.42 2.34 -15.20
CA ASP A 110 7.57 2.42 -16.10
C ASP A 110 7.19 2.39 -17.59
N GLY A 111 8.07 2.95 -18.41
CA GLY A 111 8.11 2.71 -19.83
C GLY A 111 8.87 1.40 -20.18
N SER A 112 8.94 1.06 -21.47
CA SER A 112 9.48 -0.21 -21.95
C SER A 112 10.91 -0.50 -21.46
N ASP A 113 11.79 0.52 -21.40
CA ASP A 113 13.16 0.35 -20.92
C ASP A 113 13.22 -0.01 -19.44
N GLY A 114 12.38 0.64 -18.62
CA GLY A 114 12.29 0.35 -17.19
C GLY A 114 11.71 -1.04 -16.92
N ILE A 115 10.72 -1.46 -17.70
CA ILE A 115 10.13 -2.81 -17.65
C ILE A 115 11.20 -3.85 -18.02
N LEU A 116 11.97 -3.63 -19.09
CA LEU A 116 13.02 -4.56 -19.51
C LEU A 116 14.08 -4.74 -18.42
N VAL A 117 14.61 -3.64 -17.88
CA VAL A 117 15.66 -3.68 -16.84
C VAL A 117 15.19 -4.41 -15.58
N LYS A 118 13.94 -4.18 -15.17
CA LYS A 118 13.39 -4.85 -13.98
C LYS A 118 12.99 -6.28 -14.26
N GLY A 119 12.53 -6.57 -15.47
CA GLY A 119 12.27 -7.92 -15.96
C GLY A 119 13.52 -8.80 -15.95
N GLU A 120 14.67 -8.27 -16.40
CA GLU A 120 15.96 -8.98 -16.31
C GLU A 120 16.35 -9.28 -14.86
N ILE A 121 16.10 -8.34 -13.93
CA ILE A 121 16.32 -8.56 -12.49
C ILE A 121 15.35 -9.63 -11.96
N ALA A 122 14.09 -9.57 -12.37
CA ALA A 122 13.07 -10.53 -11.97
C ALA A 122 13.42 -11.94 -12.44
N GLU A 123 13.84 -12.09 -13.72
CA GLU A 123 14.30 -13.35 -14.29
C GLU A 123 15.53 -13.90 -13.56
N GLN A 124 16.52 -13.04 -13.29
CA GLN A 124 17.73 -13.42 -12.56
C GLN A 124 17.45 -13.92 -11.14
N LEU A 125 16.49 -13.30 -10.45
CA LEU A 125 16.13 -13.62 -9.07
C LEU A 125 15.03 -14.69 -8.96
N GLY A 126 14.32 -14.97 -10.06
CA GLY A 126 13.26 -15.98 -10.16
C GLY A 126 11.90 -15.52 -9.66
N PHE A 127 11.65 -14.21 -9.57
CA PHE A 127 10.33 -13.67 -9.20
C PHE A 127 9.54 -13.20 -10.44
N HIS A 128 8.23 -12.96 -10.27
CA HIS A 128 7.36 -12.57 -11.37
C HIS A 128 7.25 -11.05 -11.48
N GLU A 129 7.52 -10.49 -12.66
CA GLU A 129 7.14 -9.11 -13.00
C GLU A 129 5.91 -9.14 -13.91
N LEU A 130 4.91 -8.31 -13.57
CA LEU A 130 3.72 -8.08 -14.40
C LEU A 130 3.73 -6.63 -14.89
N ALA A 131 3.55 -6.43 -16.20
CA ALA A 131 3.47 -5.10 -16.79
C ALA A 131 2.27 -4.98 -17.73
N ILE A 132 1.60 -3.82 -17.73
CA ILE A 132 0.40 -3.58 -18.56
C ILE A 132 0.75 -3.74 -20.04
N GLY A 133 -0.12 -4.46 -20.78
CA GLY A 133 0.01 -4.71 -22.22
C GLY A 133 0.90 -5.90 -22.57
N TYR A 134 1.57 -6.53 -21.59
CA TYR A 134 2.35 -7.74 -21.80
C TYR A 134 1.58 -8.97 -21.31
N GLN A 135 1.66 -10.08 -22.07
CA GLN A 135 0.97 -11.36 -21.75
C GLN A 135 -0.54 -11.20 -21.46
N GLY A 136 -1.18 -10.20 -22.04
CA GLY A 136 -2.59 -9.90 -21.80
C GLY A 136 -2.90 -9.32 -20.41
N PHE A 137 -1.90 -8.87 -19.66
CA PHE A 137 -2.11 -8.31 -18.34
C PHE A 137 -2.80 -6.94 -18.41
N THR A 138 -3.91 -6.80 -17.67
CA THR A 138 -4.66 -5.56 -17.46
C THR A 138 -4.97 -5.38 -15.98
N LEU A 139 -5.37 -4.16 -15.58
CA LEU A 139 -5.76 -3.90 -14.19
C LEU A 139 -7.06 -4.63 -13.81
N GLU A 140 -7.95 -4.89 -14.76
CA GLU A 140 -9.15 -5.70 -14.55
C GLU A 140 -8.79 -7.14 -14.26
N ASN A 141 -7.85 -7.70 -15.06
CA ASN A 141 -7.33 -9.06 -14.83
C ASN A 141 -6.64 -9.17 -13.48
N PHE A 142 -5.86 -8.15 -13.09
CA PHE A 142 -5.25 -8.09 -11.75
C PHE A 142 -6.30 -8.16 -10.63
N LYS A 143 -7.33 -7.30 -10.69
CA LYS A 143 -8.40 -7.28 -9.68
C LYS A 143 -9.14 -8.61 -9.63
N SER A 144 -9.43 -9.19 -10.80
CA SER A 144 -10.09 -10.50 -10.91
C SER A 144 -9.24 -11.62 -10.31
N ALA A 145 -7.94 -11.66 -10.62
CA ALA A 145 -7.02 -12.65 -10.08
C ALA A 145 -6.89 -12.52 -8.55
N VAL A 146 -6.72 -11.31 -8.01
CA VAL A 146 -6.65 -11.06 -6.56
C VAL A 146 -7.94 -11.53 -5.87
N ASN A 147 -9.12 -11.21 -6.42
CA ASN A 147 -10.40 -11.70 -5.86
C ASN A 147 -10.49 -13.23 -5.89
N THR A 148 -10.01 -13.86 -6.96
CA THR A 148 -9.97 -15.33 -7.06
C THR A 148 -9.03 -15.91 -6.01
N MET A 149 -7.82 -15.34 -5.83
CA MET A 149 -6.88 -15.78 -4.79
C MET A 149 -7.46 -15.65 -3.38
N ILE A 150 -8.23 -14.59 -3.12
CA ILE A 150 -8.94 -14.41 -1.85
C ILE A 150 -10.02 -15.49 -1.68
N ALA A 151 -10.86 -15.69 -2.69
CA ALA A 151 -11.98 -16.64 -2.65
C ALA A 151 -11.50 -18.09 -2.50
N THR A 152 -10.42 -18.46 -3.20
CA THR A 152 -9.81 -19.79 -3.15
C THR A 152 -8.78 -19.95 -2.02
N ARG A 153 -8.49 -18.87 -1.29
CA ARG A 153 -7.50 -18.81 -0.21
C ARG A 153 -6.07 -19.20 -0.63
N THR A 154 -5.74 -18.93 -1.88
CA THR A 154 -4.40 -19.21 -2.45
C THR A 154 -3.42 -18.06 -2.33
N ALA A 155 -3.80 -16.95 -1.65
CA ALA A 155 -2.92 -15.80 -1.43
C ALA A 155 -1.86 -16.03 -0.34
N SER A 156 -2.00 -17.08 0.47
CA SER A 156 -1.08 -17.36 1.58
C SER A 156 0.37 -17.54 1.07
N GLY A 157 1.28 -16.80 1.71
CA GLY A 157 2.70 -16.79 1.34
C GLY A 157 3.06 -15.85 0.18
N THR A 158 2.08 -15.36 -0.59
CA THR A 158 2.34 -14.46 -1.73
C THR A 158 2.65 -13.05 -1.26
N LEU A 159 3.67 -12.42 -1.86
CA LEU A 159 3.98 -11.00 -1.74
C LEU A 159 3.58 -10.27 -3.02
N LEU A 160 2.63 -9.34 -2.92
CA LEU A 160 2.31 -8.39 -3.99
C LEU A 160 3.09 -7.09 -3.76
N ILE A 161 3.84 -6.64 -4.77
CA ILE A 161 4.47 -5.32 -4.80
C ILE A 161 3.79 -4.50 -5.89
N LEU A 162 3.18 -3.38 -5.52
CA LEU A 162 2.40 -2.54 -6.43
C LEU A 162 3.13 -1.23 -6.70
N ASP A 163 3.70 -1.08 -7.89
CA ASP A 163 4.45 0.10 -8.33
C ASP A 163 3.77 0.75 -9.54
N THR A 164 2.95 1.74 -9.34
CA THR A 164 2.59 2.53 -8.16
C THR A 164 1.07 2.56 -7.96
N ILE A 165 0.64 2.74 -6.70
CA ILE A 165 -0.76 2.61 -6.27
C ILE A 165 -1.76 3.48 -7.06
N LYS A 166 -1.37 4.67 -7.49
CA LYS A 166 -2.20 5.62 -8.26
C LYS A 166 -2.73 5.07 -9.60
N LYS A 167 -2.19 3.96 -10.07
CA LYS A 167 -2.64 3.28 -11.30
C LYS A 167 -3.73 2.26 -11.01
N PHE A 168 -3.79 1.73 -9.79
CA PHE A 168 -4.78 0.73 -9.37
C PHE A 168 -6.08 1.34 -8.87
N THR A 169 -6.02 2.60 -8.42
CA THR A 169 -7.15 3.34 -7.87
C THR A 169 -6.95 4.84 -8.03
N ASP A 170 -8.03 5.60 -8.17
CA ASP A 170 -7.95 7.04 -8.00
C ASP A 170 -7.76 7.36 -6.52
N VAL A 171 -6.51 7.70 -6.17
CA VAL A 171 -6.13 8.01 -4.78
C VAL A 171 -6.78 9.28 -4.24
N THR A 172 -7.43 10.09 -5.09
CA THR A 172 -8.17 11.30 -4.70
C THR A 172 -9.67 11.03 -4.49
N ASN A 173 -10.18 9.92 -5.04
CA ASN A 173 -11.54 9.47 -4.88
C ASN A 173 -11.66 8.58 -3.63
N LYS A 174 -12.40 9.05 -2.63
CA LYS A 174 -12.57 8.34 -1.36
C LYS A 174 -13.15 6.94 -1.53
N THR A 175 -14.18 6.78 -2.36
CA THR A 175 -14.86 5.49 -2.57
C THR A 175 -13.92 4.47 -3.22
N GLU A 176 -13.19 4.87 -4.24
CA GLU A 176 -12.25 3.99 -4.93
C GLU A 176 -11.05 3.63 -4.05
N SER A 177 -10.50 4.61 -3.34
CA SER A 177 -9.40 4.41 -2.39
C SER A 177 -9.79 3.43 -1.27
N SER A 178 -10.99 3.57 -0.70
CA SER A 178 -11.51 2.68 0.33
C SER A 178 -11.73 1.26 -0.21
N ALA A 179 -12.34 1.11 -1.40
CA ALA A 179 -12.56 -0.19 -2.03
C ALA A 179 -11.23 -0.91 -2.34
N PHE A 180 -10.21 -0.16 -2.81
CA PHE A 180 -8.88 -0.71 -3.03
C PHE A 180 -8.22 -1.17 -1.72
N ALA A 181 -8.26 -0.34 -0.69
CA ALA A 181 -7.69 -0.67 0.60
C ALA A 181 -8.39 -1.90 1.23
N GLU A 182 -9.71 -1.99 1.11
CA GLU A 182 -10.48 -3.17 1.53
C GLU A 182 -10.05 -4.45 0.79
N LEU A 183 -9.83 -4.36 -0.54
CA LEU A 183 -9.34 -5.48 -1.33
C LEU A 183 -7.97 -5.96 -0.84
N MET A 184 -7.03 -5.05 -0.58
CA MET A 184 -5.71 -5.40 -0.05
C MET A 184 -5.81 -6.01 1.36
N ARG A 185 -6.68 -5.50 2.21
CA ARG A 185 -6.94 -6.09 3.54
C ARG A 185 -7.53 -7.51 3.45
N LYS A 186 -8.45 -7.75 2.53
CA LYS A 186 -8.98 -9.11 2.29
C LYS A 186 -7.88 -10.06 1.83
N PHE A 187 -6.97 -9.59 0.98
CA PHE A 187 -5.82 -10.37 0.52
C PHE A 187 -4.88 -10.73 1.68
N THR A 188 -4.57 -9.77 2.56
CA THR A 188 -3.72 -10.06 3.73
C THR A 188 -4.43 -10.92 4.78
N ALA A 189 -5.76 -10.81 4.92
CA ALA A 189 -6.53 -11.65 5.84
C ALA A 189 -6.52 -13.15 5.49
N VAL A 190 -6.19 -13.51 4.25
CA VAL A 190 -6.01 -14.90 3.80
C VAL A 190 -4.53 -15.29 3.66
N GLY A 191 -3.62 -14.56 4.33
CA GLY A 191 -2.20 -14.89 4.46
C GLY A 191 -1.28 -14.30 3.39
N GLY A 192 -1.77 -13.43 2.51
CA GLY A 192 -0.95 -12.67 1.57
C GLY A 192 -0.24 -11.50 2.24
N SER A 193 0.76 -10.93 1.58
CA SER A 193 1.46 -9.70 1.99
C SER A 193 1.42 -8.69 0.85
N VAL A 194 1.28 -7.41 1.17
CA VAL A 194 1.22 -6.35 0.16
C VAL A 194 2.19 -5.23 0.53
N VAL A 195 3.02 -4.82 -0.43
CA VAL A 195 3.82 -3.59 -0.35
C VAL A 195 3.43 -2.68 -1.52
N ALA A 196 2.82 -1.55 -1.22
CA ALA A 196 2.39 -0.61 -2.24
C ALA A 196 3.24 0.66 -2.22
N LEU A 197 3.73 1.05 -3.39
CA LEU A 197 4.52 2.25 -3.57
C LEU A 197 3.59 3.40 -3.95
N ALA A 198 3.65 4.50 -3.21
CA ALA A 198 2.76 5.64 -3.37
C ALA A 198 3.53 6.94 -3.53
N HIS A 199 2.88 7.94 -4.13
CA HIS A 199 3.44 9.29 -4.20
C HIS A 199 2.98 10.14 -3.00
N THR A 200 3.83 11.07 -2.63
CA THR A 200 3.54 12.10 -1.62
C THR A 200 2.91 13.32 -2.26
N ASN A 201 2.31 14.19 -1.46
CA ASN A 201 1.94 15.51 -1.89
C ASN A 201 3.19 16.33 -2.25
N LYS A 202 3.07 17.23 -3.24
CA LYS A 202 4.19 18.10 -3.65
C LYS A 202 4.61 19.04 -2.54
N ASN A 203 3.67 19.47 -1.71
CA ASN A 203 3.93 20.41 -0.62
C ASN A 203 4.27 19.65 0.67
N ARG A 204 5.33 20.06 1.33
CA ARG A 204 5.69 19.61 2.67
C ARG A 204 4.77 20.29 3.70
N ASN A 205 4.64 19.70 4.87
CA ASN A 205 3.95 20.38 5.97
C ASN A 205 4.82 21.51 6.55
N LEU A 206 4.26 22.27 7.51
CA LEU A 206 4.96 23.38 8.16
C LEU A 206 6.27 22.99 8.85
N ALA A 207 6.42 21.74 9.26
CA ALA A 207 7.66 21.19 9.82
C ALA A 207 8.65 20.73 8.73
N GLY A 208 8.40 21.05 7.45
CA GLY A 208 9.23 20.62 6.34
C GLY A 208 9.14 19.11 6.02
N LYS A 209 8.25 18.37 6.69
CA LYS A 209 8.11 16.93 6.48
C LYS A 209 7.28 16.60 5.25
N VAL A 210 7.60 15.46 4.67
CA VAL A 210 6.87 14.86 3.55
C VAL A 210 5.47 14.45 4.02
N VAL A 211 4.44 14.76 3.22
CA VAL A 211 3.03 14.45 3.51
C VAL A 211 2.53 13.39 2.53
N GLN A 212 1.82 12.40 3.04
CA GLN A 212 1.17 11.36 2.24
C GLN A 212 0.24 11.97 1.20
N GLY A 213 0.28 11.45 -0.03
CA GLY A 213 -0.61 11.87 -1.12
C GLY A 213 -1.93 11.11 -1.12
N GLY A 214 -2.98 11.76 -1.63
CA GLY A 214 -4.31 11.15 -1.75
C GLY A 214 -5.20 11.32 -0.52
N THR A 215 -6.27 10.51 -0.46
CA THR A 215 -7.19 10.48 0.69
C THR A 215 -6.56 9.79 1.91
N SER A 216 -7.16 9.97 3.08
CA SER A 216 -6.72 9.31 4.32
C SER A 216 -7.09 7.82 4.40
N ASP A 217 -7.92 7.31 3.50
CA ASP A 217 -8.48 5.96 3.60
C ASP A 217 -7.40 4.88 3.47
N ILE A 218 -6.53 4.98 2.47
CA ILE A 218 -5.44 4.01 2.28
C ILE A 218 -4.49 3.97 3.48
N PRO A 219 -3.97 5.11 4.00
CA PRO A 219 -3.14 5.09 5.21
C PRO A 219 -3.89 4.57 6.45
N GLN A 220 -5.19 4.86 6.57
CA GLN A 220 -5.98 4.39 7.71
C GLN A 220 -6.20 2.88 7.67
N ASP A 221 -6.35 2.30 6.50
CA ASP A 221 -6.58 0.87 6.32
C ASP A 221 -5.30 0.05 6.25
N ALA A 222 -4.19 0.60 5.78
CA ALA A 222 -2.90 -0.08 5.80
C ALA A 222 -2.48 -0.47 7.22
N ASP A 223 -1.73 -1.56 7.35
CA ASP A 223 -1.19 -2.00 8.64
C ASP A 223 0.07 -1.23 8.99
N CYS A 224 0.88 -0.87 8.00
CA CYS A 224 2.09 -0.11 8.17
C CYS A 224 2.24 0.95 7.08
N THR A 225 2.67 2.17 7.45
CA THR A 225 2.91 3.24 6.49
C THR A 225 4.20 3.99 6.80
N TYR A 226 4.94 4.34 5.75
CA TYR A 226 6.15 5.16 5.84
C TYR A 226 6.05 6.38 4.95
N THR A 227 6.60 7.50 5.40
CA THR A 227 7.03 8.59 4.54
C THR A 227 8.53 8.48 4.29
N ILE A 228 8.94 8.71 3.04
CA ILE A 228 10.32 8.52 2.61
C ILE A 228 10.85 9.85 2.11
N ASP A 229 11.99 10.25 2.64
CA ASP A 229 12.74 11.44 2.21
C ASP A 229 14.19 11.06 1.88
N ALA A 230 14.89 11.90 1.13
CA ALA A 230 16.27 11.65 0.77
C ALA A 230 17.13 12.91 0.83
N LYS A 231 18.41 12.70 1.20
CA LYS A 231 19.49 13.68 1.14
C LYS A 231 20.65 13.12 0.36
N ASP A 232 21.32 13.95 -0.42
CA ASP A 232 22.56 13.60 -1.11
C ASP A 232 23.75 14.05 -0.24
N GLN A 233 24.64 13.13 0.10
CA GLN A 233 25.80 13.38 0.94
C GLN A 233 26.96 12.47 0.54
N GLY A 234 28.15 13.01 0.41
CA GLY A 234 29.37 12.24 0.18
C GLY A 234 29.41 11.42 -1.12
N GLY A 235 28.56 11.72 -2.10
CA GLY A 235 28.42 10.95 -3.35
C GLY A 235 27.47 9.75 -3.23
N GLU A 236 26.77 9.64 -2.13
CA GLU A 236 25.67 8.71 -1.87
C GLU A 236 24.35 9.46 -1.68
N ARG A 237 23.25 8.78 -1.96
CA ARG A 237 21.91 9.21 -1.54
C ARG A 237 21.50 8.45 -0.32
N ILE A 238 21.24 9.19 0.76
CA ILE A 238 20.72 8.66 2.02
C ILE A 238 19.20 8.79 2.00
N VAL A 239 18.51 7.67 2.10
CA VAL A 239 17.04 7.57 2.04
C VAL A 239 16.52 7.18 3.41
N THR A 240 15.70 8.03 3.98
CA THR A 240 15.13 7.84 5.32
C THR A 240 13.67 7.43 5.21
N PHE A 241 13.33 6.32 5.81
CA PHE A 241 11.97 5.81 5.99
C PHE A 241 11.50 6.16 7.40
N GLU A 242 10.57 7.08 7.53
CA GLU A 242 9.94 7.45 8.80
C GLU A 242 8.59 6.74 8.91
N ASN A 243 8.41 5.87 9.91
CA ASN A 243 7.17 5.18 10.15
C ASN A 243 6.11 6.16 10.65
N THR A 244 4.97 6.19 9.99
CA THR A 244 3.83 7.06 10.33
C THR A 244 2.66 6.28 10.91
N LYS A 245 2.65 4.94 10.74
CA LYS A 245 1.68 4.02 11.31
C LYS A 245 2.26 2.60 11.34
N ALA A 246 2.06 1.88 12.43
CA ALA A 246 2.44 0.48 12.56
C ALA A 246 1.40 -0.34 13.33
N ARG A 247 1.14 -1.55 12.83
CA ARG A 247 0.42 -2.63 13.54
C ARG A 247 1.37 -3.80 13.74
N GLY A 248 2.51 -3.57 14.35
CA GLY A 248 3.53 -4.60 14.56
C GLY A 248 4.87 -3.99 14.97
N PRO A 249 5.85 -4.83 15.31
CA PRO A 249 7.15 -4.40 15.79
C PRO A 249 8.05 -3.97 14.60
N VAL A 250 7.85 -2.75 14.11
CA VAL A 250 8.71 -2.13 13.10
C VAL A 250 9.44 -0.93 13.69
N PRO A 251 10.68 -0.61 13.26
CA PRO A 251 11.40 0.54 13.73
C PRO A 251 10.74 1.85 13.29
N ARG A 252 10.92 2.90 14.12
CA ARG A 252 10.38 4.22 13.81
C ARG A 252 11.07 4.86 12.60
N VAL A 253 12.37 4.66 12.48
CA VAL A 253 13.20 5.21 11.40
C VAL A 253 14.14 4.14 10.91
N VAL A 254 14.25 3.99 9.58
CA VAL A 254 15.24 3.14 8.91
C VAL A 254 15.88 3.96 7.80
N GLN A 255 17.16 3.80 7.62
CA GLN A 255 17.90 4.51 6.57
C GLN A 255 18.64 3.52 5.66
N TYR A 256 18.62 3.86 4.38
CA TYR A 256 19.40 3.17 3.34
C TYR A 256 20.25 4.17 2.60
N ALA A 257 21.43 3.73 2.15
CA ALA A 257 22.26 4.52 1.25
C ALA A 257 22.46 3.79 -0.07
N TYR A 258 22.65 4.56 -1.14
CA TYR A 258 23.11 4.04 -2.43
C TYR A 258 23.92 5.08 -3.20
N SER A 259 24.79 4.60 -4.12
CA SER A 259 25.73 5.45 -4.87
C SER A 259 25.01 6.34 -5.87
N LEU A 260 25.38 7.63 -5.90
CA LEU A 260 24.97 8.58 -6.96
C LEU A 260 25.84 8.51 -8.21
N LYS A 261 27.00 7.83 -8.13
CA LYS A 261 27.96 7.71 -9.25
C LYS A 261 27.58 6.60 -10.22
N GLU A 262 26.88 5.56 -9.72
CA GLU A 262 26.48 4.42 -10.55
C GLU A 262 25.19 4.76 -11.31
N LYS A 263 25.20 4.55 -12.62
CA LYS A 263 24.06 4.82 -13.51
C LYS A 263 23.42 3.54 -14.06
N ASN A 264 24.15 2.44 -14.03
CA ASN A 264 23.64 1.15 -14.44
C ASN A 264 22.74 0.60 -13.33
N TYR A 265 21.46 0.38 -13.59
CA TYR A 265 20.47 0.04 -12.57
C TYR A 265 20.80 -1.27 -11.81
N PRO A 266 21.16 -2.40 -12.44
CA PRO A 266 21.61 -3.60 -11.73
C PRO A 266 22.81 -3.38 -10.81
N LYS A 267 23.80 -2.57 -11.25
CA LYS A 267 24.95 -2.21 -10.41
C LYS A 267 24.53 -1.26 -9.28
N LEU A 268 23.68 -0.29 -9.59
CA LEU A 268 23.12 0.61 -8.59
C LEU A 268 22.38 -0.15 -7.48
N LEU A 269 21.59 -1.17 -7.85
CA LEU A 269 20.91 -2.05 -6.91
C LEU A 269 21.89 -2.74 -5.94
N SER A 270 23.08 -3.09 -6.41
CA SER A 270 24.12 -3.73 -5.58
C SER A 270 24.82 -2.76 -4.61
N THR A 271 24.67 -1.44 -4.83
CA THR A 271 25.24 -0.43 -3.91
C THR A 271 24.31 -0.08 -2.75
N VAL A 272 23.05 -0.55 -2.79
CA VAL A 272 22.10 -0.29 -1.69
C VAL A 272 22.55 -1.01 -0.44
N ARG A 273 22.58 -0.30 0.67
CA ARG A 273 22.90 -0.84 1.99
C ARG A 273 22.05 -0.16 3.06
N GLU A 274 21.73 -0.89 4.12
CA GLU A 274 21.14 -0.29 5.32
C GLU A 274 22.22 0.49 6.09
N ILE A 275 21.85 1.65 6.62
CA ILE A 275 22.73 2.45 7.48
C ILE A 275 22.46 2.04 8.93
N THR A 276 23.51 1.63 9.64
CA THR A 276 23.41 1.28 11.05
C THR A 276 23.29 2.50 11.94
N VAL A 277 22.76 2.32 13.16
CA VAL A 277 22.56 3.43 14.12
C VAL A 277 23.86 4.18 14.41
N ASP A 278 25.01 3.52 14.36
CA ASP A 278 26.32 4.11 14.59
C ASP A 278 26.80 5.02 13.46
N GLU A 279 26.26 4.83 12.23
CA GLU A 279 26.57 5.66 11.06
C GLU A 279 25.60 6.86 10.92
N VAL A 280 24.51 6.86 11.69
CA VAL A 280 23.53 7.95 11.67
C VAL A 280 24.11 9.11 12.47
N SER A 281 24.67 10.11 11.79
CA SER A 281 24.84 11.43 12.40
C SER A 281 23.44 11.96 12.71
N PHE A 282 23.10 12.03 14.00
CA PHE A 282 21.83 12.55 14.51
C PHE A 282 21.71 14.07 14.27
N ASP A 283 21.59 14.49 13.01
CA ASP A 283 21.07 15.81 12.68
C ASP A 283 19.53 15.82 12.53
N PHE A 284 18.88 14.79 13.07
CA PHE A 284 17.47 14.86 13.35
C PHE A 284 17.28 15.57 14.69
N GLU A 285 17.09 16.89 14.66
CA GLU A 285 16.28 17.49 15.70
C GLU A 285 14.96 16.68 15.71
N VAL A 286 14.81 15.84 16.74
CA VAL A 286 13.51 15.32 17.13
C VAL A 286 12.72 16.55 17.55
N VAL A 287 12.07 17.19 16.57
CA VAL A 287 11.06 18.19 16.88
C VAL A 287 9.99 17.40 17.65
N PRO A 288 9.81 17.65 18.95
CA PRO A 288 8.76 17.00 19.72
C PRO A 288 7.45 17.15 18.92
N GLU A 289 6.56 16.16 18.96
CA GLU A 289 5.23 16.33 18.38
C GLU A 289 4.65 17.62 18.93
N GLU A 290 4.65 18.65 18.11
CA GLU A 290 4.17 19.97 18.48
C GLU A 290 2.69 19.81 18.82
N ASN A 291 2.32 20.21 20.03
CA ASN A 291 0.93 20.22 20.46
C ASN A 291 0.09 20.85 19.33
N PRO A 292 -1.03 20.25 18.91
CA PRO A 292 -1.91 20.81 17.89
C PRO A 292 -2.26 22.28 18.11
N GLU A 293 -2.29 22.73 19.33
CA GLU A 293 -2.57 24.11 19.73
C GLU A 293 -1.37 25.05 19.40
N ASP A 294 -0.15 24.63 19.71
CA ASP A 294 1.08 25.37 19.39
C ASP A 294 1.26 25.48 17.87
N ARG A 295 0.93 24.44 17.14
CA ARG A 295 0.94 24.43 15.67
C ARG A 295 -0.04 25.45 15.08
N ILE A 296 -1.23 25.58 15.67
CA ILE A 296 -2.22 26.57 15.26
C ILE A 296 -1.71 27.98 15.57
N ILE A 297 -1.18 28.21 16.78
CA ILE A 297 -0.64 29.50 17.19
C ILE A 297 0.48 29.96 16.26
N ARG A 298 1.40 29.07 15.94
CA ARG A 298 2.52 29.38 15.02
C ARG A 298 2.02 29.74 13.61
N ALA A 299 1.08 28.97 13.07
CA ALA A 299 0.53 29.24 11.74
C ALA A 299 -0.20 30.59 11.68
N PHE A 300 -0.95 30.98 12.70
CA PHE A 300 -1.54 32.30 12.78
C PHE A 300 -0.48 33.40 12.81
N LYS A 301 0.56 33.27 13.64
CA LYS A 301 1.64 34.26 13.72
C LYS A 301 2.38 34.41 12.38
N GLU A 302 2.64 33.34 11.69
CA GLU A 302 3.31 33.34 10.38
C GLU A 302 2.47 34.05 9.31
N VAL A 303 1.19 33.72 9.20
CA VAL A 303 0.28 34.33 8.22
C VAL A 303 0.03 35.81 8.54
N ILE A 304 -0.11 36.17 9.80
CA ILE A 304 -0.22 37.59 10.22
C ILE A 304 1.08 38.33 9.90
N GLY A 305 2.23 37.73 10.16
CA GLY A 305 3.55 38.29 9.84
C GLY A 305 3.80 38.45 8.33
N SER A 306 3.12 37.71 7.47
CA SER A 306 3.19 37.87 6.01
C SER A 306 2.33 39.05 5.48
N GLY A 307 1.60 39.76 6.34
CA GLY A 307 0.86 40.97 6.00
C GLY A 307 -0.59 40.74 5.54
N VAL A 308 -1.15 39.58 5.79
CA VAL A 308 -2.58 39.32 5.52
C VAL A 308 -3.45 40.26 6.36
N SER A 309 -4.41 40.97 5.72
CA SER A 309 -5.18 42.04 6.34
C SER A 309 -6.65 41.71 6.62
N GLY A 310 -7.14 40.55 6.20
CA GLY A 310 -8.57 40.18 6.34
C GLY A 310 -8.79 38.89 7.14
N LYS A 311 -9.75 38.88 8.09
CA LYS A 311 -10.05 37.67 8.91
C LYS A 311 -10.39 36.45 8.05
N THR A 312 -11.11 36.62 6.95
CA THR A 312 -11.48 35.53 6.05
C THR A 312 -10.24 34.94 5.34
N GLU A 313 -9.38 35.80 4.84
CA GLU A 313 -8.13 35.40 4.16
C GLU A 313 -7.14 34.77 5.15
N LEU A 314 -7.03 35.34 6.35
CA LEU A 314 -6.25 34.77 7.45
C LEU A 314 -6.69 33.33 7.79
N MET A 315 -8.00 33.12 7.96
CA MET A 315 -8.55 31.82 8.30
C MET A 315 -8.35 30.79 7.19
N GLU A 316 -8.47 31.18 5.91
CA GLU A 316 -8.26 30.29 4.77
C GLU A 316 -6.78 29.95 4.60
N SER A 317 -5.89 30.93 4.77
CA SER A 317 -4.44 30.72 4.72
C SER A 317 -3.98 29.77 5.83
N VAL A 318 -4.41 30.00 7.07
CA VAL A 318 -4.09 29.13 8.22
C VAL A 318 -4.70 27.74 8.04
N ARG A 319 -5.90 27.63 7.46
CA ARG A 319 -6.53 26.34 7.14
C ARG A 319 -5.73 25.55 6.11
N THR A 320 -5.28 26.21 5.06
CA THR A 320 -4.43 25.60 4.01
C THR A 320 -3.13 25.06 4.60
N ILE A 321 -2.53 25.79 5.53
CA ILE A 321 -1.28 25.41 6.19
C ILE A 321 -1.47 24.28 7.21
N THR A 322 -2.52 24.36 8.05
CA THR A 322 -2.70 23.46 9.19
C THR A 322 -3.57 22.26 8.88
N GLN A 323 -4.44 22.36 7.86
CA GLN A 323 -5.49 21.40 7.50
C GLN A 323 -6.50 21.11 8.63
N PHE A 324 -6.57 21.96 9.66
CA PHE A 324 -7.58 21.85 10.69
C PHE A 324 -8.94 22.37 10.22
N SER A 325 -10.01 21.89 10.86
CA SER A 325 -11.36 22.34 10.56
C SER A 325 -11.53 23.85 10.85
N ARG A 326 -12.37 24.52 10.06
CA ARG A 326 -12.65 25.96 10.24
C ARG A 326 -13.13 26.27 11.65
N LYS A 327 -13.94 25.39 12.27
CA LYS A 327 -14.40 25.51 13.64
C LYS A 327 -13.24 25.54 14.62
N LYS A 328 -12.31 24.56 14.54
CA LYS A 328 -11.14 24.47 15.42
C LYS A 328 -10.23 25.70 15.30
N LEU A 329 -10.07 26.24 14.08
CA LEU A 329 -9.29 27.45 13.85
C LEU A 329 -10.00 28.71 14.37
N SER A 330 -11.33 28.80 14.24
CA SER A 330 -12.11 29.90 14.80
C SER A 330 -12.04 29.90 16.31
N ASP A 331 -12.22 28.77 16.96
CA ASP A 331 -12.14 28.61 18.42
C ASP A 331 -10.73 29.02 18.93
N ALA A 332 -9.68 28.65 18.23
CA ALA A 332 -8.31 29.05 18.56
C ALA A 332 -8.07 30.54 18.32
N HIS A 333 -8.55 31.10 17.20
CA HIS A 333 -8.47 32.55 16.94
C HIS A 333 -9.16 33.35 18.04
N ASP A 334 -10.38 33.00 18.41
CA ASP A 334 -11.17 33.72 19.41
C ASP A 334 -10.54 33.58 20.83
N ARG A 335 -9.79 32.50 21.07
CA ARG A 335 -9.06 32.29 22.34
C ARG A 335 -7.78 33.09 22.44
N TYR A 336 -7.03 33.22 21.34
CA TYR A 336 -5.66 33.74 21.33
C TYR A 336 -5.51 35.11 20.67
N CYS A 337 -6.59 35.68 20.09
CA CYS A 337 -6.62 37.01 19.51
C CYS A 337 -7.17 38.03 20.51
N GLY A 338 -6.42 39.08 20.78
CA GLY A 338 -6.84 40.16 21.66
C GLY A 338 -5.69 41.07 22.10
N SER A 339 -6.02 42.01 23.01
CA SER A 339 -5.07 43.04 23.44
C SER A 339 -4.32 42.73 24.74
N ASP A 340 -4.64 41.64 25.43
CA ASP A 340 -3.95 41.25 26.66
C ASP A 340 -2.69 40.41 26.35
N PRO A 341 -1.49 40.93 26.51
CA PRO A 341 -0.24 40.24 26.14
C PRO A 341 0.06 39.00 27.01
N LYS A 342 -0.64 38.82 28.15
CA LYS A 342 -0.50 37.65 29.02
C LYS A 342 -1.36 36.47 28.58
N ARG A 343 -2.42 36.72 27.79
CA ARG A 343 -3.40 35.71 27.37
C ARG A 343 -3.45 35.53 25.85
N HIS A 344 -3.09 36.59 25.08
CA HIS A 344 -3.27 36.60 23.64
C HIS A 344 -1.91 36.57 22.94
N HIS A 345 -1.86 35.86 21.85
CA HIS A 345 -0.63 35.67 21.05
C HIS A 345 -0.54 36.68 19.87
N TRP A 346 -1.66 37.28 19.48
CA TRP A 346 -1.74 38.33 18.44
C TRP A 346 -2.94 39.24 18.67
N ASN A 347 -2.85 40.43 18.11
CA ASN A 347 -3.96 41.38 18.04
C ASN A 347 -4.23 41.67 16.56
N PHE A 348 -5.26 41.03 16.03
CA PHE A 348 -5.67 41.14 14.63
C PHE A 348 -7.06 41.74 14.58
N LYS A 349 -7.19 42.90 13.92
CA LYS A 349 -8.44 43.67 13.77
C LYS A 349 -9.00 43.52 12.37
#